data_711f82b9ea416dd85259cd0508a74ae3
#
_entry.id   711f82b9ea416dd85259cd0508a74ae3
#
_cell.length_a   1.000
_cell.length_b   1.000
_cell.length_c   1.000
_cell.angle_alpha   90.00
_cell.angle_beta   90.00
_cell.angle_gamma   90.00
#
_symmetry.space_group_name_H-M   'P 1'
#
loop_
_entity.id
_entity.type
_entity.pdbx_description
1 polymer ?
#
loop_
_entity_poly.entity_id
_entity_poly.type
_entity_poly.pdbx_seq_one_letter_code
_entity_poly.pdbx_strand_id
1 'polypeptide(L)'
;MLEKIKENPLDYKGYLEYGKYLENVNLKQAYLTYENALFYCHDELIRIDIQNKLDEITYRQGKVEPASIVILSYNNRQLTQQCIESMRETTPASAREIVIVDNNSQDDSVEYLRQQDDIVLVENDFNAGFPGGCNIGIKASRKENDIFLLNNDTILCANSLYTLRMGLYEKDNYGSAGSVTNNCANLQSVFKSDSIDELKEFGLKNNVVNKRNEIKLMLVAFAVLIKRHVLEKVGYLDERFFPGNFEDDDISLRILKENYQNVLVYNSFIIHLGTVSFKKVDYSGILKKNYDKFVEKYNFNEDHSFFCFTHSESNVAFYSNQIKEIEKDNGKILVVKSDLGAAILHVAYLYPQFEFYGLNNTVSCATISTHLEGVNIEHYFDIENNPFKSIKFDFIVLDSTVIQKDEFEKYITVLKNMMYDDGTMMIMTKNPSFYMNWYPILKGETDAGLNKNVVYCNDVNDMLSKLDLNVKTWIFYYVDLPSEIKEEIEAIQKVVGTQNHITVENVGYIVCK
;
A
#
# COMPACT_ATOMS: atom_id res chain seq x y z
N MET A 1 -13.26 -27.33 -6.04
CA MET A 1 -13.45 -26.12 -6.87
C MET A 1 -12.13 -25.37 -7.02
N LEU A 2 -11.65 -24.65 -6.00
CA LEU A 2 -10.44 -23.83 -6.10
C LEU A 2 -9.18 -24.65 -6.44
N GLU A 3 -9.05 -25.88 -5.95
CA GLU A 3 -7.92 -26.75 -6.32
C GLU A 3 -7.92 -27.08 -7.83
N LYS A 4 -9.07 -27.29 -8.46
CA LYS A 4 -9.14 -27.49 -9.91
C LYS A 4 -8.67 -26.27 -10.69
N ILE A 5 -9.03 -25.05 -10.21
CA ILE A 5 -8.55 -23.80 -10.83
C ILE A 5 -7.04 -23.66 -10.63
N LYS A 6 -6.49 -24.03 -9.46
CA LYS A 6 -5.05 -24.00 -9.20
C LYS A 6 -4.28 -24.99 -10.09
N GLU A 7 -4.83 -26.21 -10.28
CA GLU A 7 -4.22 -27.24 -11.12
C GLU A 7 -4.21 -26.84 -12.60
N ASN A 8 -5.29 -26.20 -13.06
CA ASN A 8 -5.39 -25.71 -14.43
C ASN A 8 -6.14 -24.38 -14.51
N PRO A 9 -5.42 -23.24 -14.36
CA PRO A 9 -6.03 -21.90 -14.34
C PRO A 9 -6.67 -21.46 -15.67
N LEU A 10 -6.49 -22.22 -16.75
CA LEU A 10 -7.04 -21.92 -18.07
C LEU A 10 -8.20 -22.87 -18.46
N ASP A 11 -8.61 -23.78 -17.57
CA ASP A 11 -9.75 -24.68 -17.80
C ASP A 11 -11.05 -24.09 -17.22
N TYR A 12 -12.03 -23.88 -18.10
CA TYR A 12 -13.34 -23.33 -17.73
C TYR A 12 -14.10 -24.14 -16.67
N LYS A 13 -13.85 -25.45 -16.56
CA LYS A 13 -14.60 -26.35 -15.67
C LYS A 13 -14.48 -25.99 -14.19
N GLY A 14 -13.29 -25.59 -13.77
CA GLY A 14 -13.07 -25.12 -12.40
C GLY A 14 -13.89 -23.87 -12.08
N TYR A 15 -13.96 -22.94 -13.03
CA TYR A 15 -14.74 -21.70 -12.90
C TYR A 15 -16.23 -21.95 -12.89
N LEU A 16 -16.75 -22.92 -13.66
CA LEU A 16 -18.17 -23.29 -13.61
C LEU A 16 -18.60 -23.76 -12.21
N GLU A 17 -17.81 -24.66 -11.62
CA GLU A 17 -18.09 -25.14 -10.26
C GLU A 17 -18.01 -24.03 -9.23
N TYR A 18 -17.03 -23.14 -9.37
CA TYR A 18 -16.85 -22.02 -8.45
C TYR A 18 -17.94 -20.96 -8.62
N GLY A 19 -18.31 -20.63 -9.86
CA GLY A 19 -19.42 -19.71 -10.16
C GLY A 19 -20.74 -20.18 -9.53
N LYS A 20 -21.06 -21.48 -9.66
CA LYS A 20 -22.24 -22.08 -9.03
C LYS A 20 -22.24 -21.95 -7.49
N TYR A 21 -21.11 -22.11 -6.87
CA TYR A 21 -20.97 -21.87 -5.41
C TYR A 21 -21.24 -20.41 -5.07
N LEU A 22 -20.67 -19.48 -5.85
CA LEU A 22 -20.76 -18.03 -5.62
C LEU A 22 -22.17 -17.47 -5.85
N GLU A 23 -23.05 -18.13 -6.62
CA GLU A 23 -24.44 -17.70 -6.82
C GLU A 23 -25.21 -17.50 -5.49
N ASN A 24 -24.81 -18.22 -4.43
CA ASN A 24 -25.38 -18.13 -3.10
C ASN A 24 -24.55 -17.32 -2.10
N VAL A 25 -23.37 -16.83 -2.51
CA VAL A 25 -22.44 -16.11 -1.63
C VAL A 25 -22.29 -14.65 -2.07
N ASN A 26 -21.99 -14.44 -3.36
CA ASN A 26 -21.76 -13.12 -3.93
C ASN A 26 -22.06 -13.16 -5.44
N LEU A 27 -23.21 -12.61 -5.83
CA LEU A 27 -23.68 -12.63 -7.22
C LEU A 27 -22.75 -11.90 -8.19
N LYS A 28 -22.10 -10.81 -7.75
CA LYS A 28 -21.15 -10.06 -8.58
C LYS A 28 -19.91 -10.90 -8.87
N GLN A 29 -19.38 -11.59 -7.87
CA GLN A 29 -18.25 -12.52 -8.07
C GLN A 29 -18.67 -13.75 -8.88
N ALA A 30 -19.92 -14.24 -8.75
CA ALA A 30 -20.45 -15.30 -9.61
C ALA A 30 -20.46 -14.87 -11.08
N TYR A 31 -20.96 -13.65 -11.38
CA TYR A 31 -20.95 -13.08 -12.72
C TYR A 31 -19.53 -13.06 -13.32
N LEU A 32 -18.56 -12.49 -12.59
CA LEU A 32 -17.17 -12.43 -13.02
C LEU A 32 -16.56 -13.81 -13.28
N THR A 33 -16.93 -14.80 -12.46
CA THR A 33 -16.43 -16.16 -12.58
C THR A 33 -17.01 -16.87 -13.81
N TYR A 34 -18.31 -16.68 -14.11
CA TYR A 34 -18.90 -17.20 -15.34
C TYR A 34 -18.39 -16.49 -16.59
N GLU A 35 -18.17 -15.18 -16.55
CA GLU A 35 -17.53 -14.41 -17.63
C GLU A 35 -16.13 -14.97 -17.94
N ASN A 36 -15.34 -15.29 -16.92
CA ASN A 36 -14.03 -15.91 -17.09
C ASN A 36 -14.12 -17.37 -17.59
N ALA A 37 -15.13 -18.14 -17.13
CA ALA A 37 -15.42 -19.47 -17.68
C ALA A 37 -15.76 -19.42 -19.17
N LEU A 38 -16.58 -18.44 -19.59
CA LEU A 38 -16.96 -18.24 -20.98
C LEU A 38 -15.74 -17.93 -21.87
N PHE A 39 -14.77 -17.20 -21.34
CA PHE A 39 -13.53 -16.85 -22.05
C PHE A 39 -12.70 -18.09 -22.39
N TYR A 40 -12.57 -19.04 -21.46
CA TYR A 40 -11.80 -20.28 -21.66
C TYR A 40 -12.59 -21.43 -22.26
N CYS A 41 -13.92 -21.31 -22.39
CA CYS A 41 -14.75 -22.37 -22.94
C CYS A 41 -14.79 -22.30 -24.46
N HIS A 42 -14.45 -23.41 -25.14
CA HIS A 42 -14.52 -23.56 -26.60
C HIS A 42 -15.69 -24.47 -27.08
N ASP A 43 -16.44 -25.07 -26.14
CA ASP A 43 -17.60 -25.91 -26.45
C ASP A 43 -18.85 -25.04 -26.59
N GLU A 44 -19.43 -25.01 -27.78
CA GLU A 44 -20.57 -24.14 -28.11
C GLU A 44 -21.81 -24.40 -27.24
N LEU A 45 -22.11 -25.64 -26.88
CA LEU A 45 -23.27 -25.95 -26.05
C LEU A 45 -23.07 -25.45 -24.64
N ILE A 46 -21.88 -25.67 -24.10
CA ILE A 46 -21.52 -25.18 -22.74
C ILE A 46 -21.47 -23.65 -22.72
N ARG A 47 -20.98 -22.99 -23.77
CA ARG A 47 -21.01 -21.53 -23.91
C ARG A 47 -22.42 -20.97 -23.81
N ILE A 48 -23.39 -21.61 -24.46
CA ILE A 48 -24.81 -21.21 -24.37
C ILE A 48 -25.30 -21.33 -22.91
N ASP A 49 -24.98 -22.43 -22.23
CA ASP A 49 -25.37 -22.61 -20.82
C ASP A 49 -24.74 -21.55 -19.92
N ILE A 50 -23.46 -21.22 -20.13
CA ILE A 50 -22.78 -20.16 -19.37
C ILE A 50 -23.44 -18.80 -19.65
N GLN A 51 -23.77 -18.50 -20.93
CA GLN A 51 -24.44 -17.25 -21.28
C GLN A 51 -25.80 -17.12 -20.59
N ASN A 52 -26.59 -18.21 -20.59
CA ASN A 52 -27.88 -18.25 -19.86
C ASN A 52 -27.69 -17.94 -18.36
N LYS A 53 -26.60 -18.42 -17.75
CA LYS A 53 -26.27 -18.11 -16.36
C LYS A 53 -25.91 -16.64 -16.15
N LEU A 54 -25.13 -16.05 -17.03
CA LEU A 54 -24.81 -14.61 -17.00
C LEU A 54 -26.08 -13.76 -17.14
N ASP A 55 -27.01 -14.15 -18.00
CA ASP A 55 -28.29 -13.45 -18.19
C ASP A 55 -29.19 -13.58 -16.94
N GLU A 56 -29.26 -14.77 -16.32
CA GLU A 56 -29.96 -15.00 -15.05
C GLU A 56 -29.40 -14.12 -13.93
N ILE A 57 -28.06 -14.07 -13.79
CA ILE A 57 -27.39 -13.25 -12.76
C ILE A 57 -27.61 -11.76 -13.03
N THR A 58 -27.60 -11.36 -14.31
CA THR A 58 -27.90 -9.98 -14.71
C THR A 58 -29.31 -9.58 -14.30
N TYR A 59 -30.31 -10.44 -14.55
CA TYR A 59 -31.68 -10.22 -14.10
C TYR A 59 -31.78 -10.07 -12.56
N ARG A 60 -30.95 -10.79 -11.82
CA ARG A 60 -30.85 -10.72 -10.35
C ARG A 60 -29.96 -9.54 -9.86
N GLN A 61 -29.62 -8.60 -10.74
CA GLN A 61 -28.78 -7.42 -10.43
C GLN A 61 -27.33 -7.76 -9.99
N GLY A 62 -26.83 -8.90 -10.40
CA GLY A 62 -25.45 -9.33 -10.11
C GLY A 62 -24.44 -8.99 -11.23
N LYS A 63 -24.87 -8.31 -12.32
CA LYS A 63 -23.98 -7.90 -13.41
C LYS A 63 -22.87 -6.97 -12.89
N VAL A 64 -21.66 -7.19 -13.35
CA VAL A 64 -20.53 -6.29 -13.20
C VAL A 64 -20.19 -5.70 -14.56
N GLU A 65 -20.15 -4.39 -14.65
CA GLU A 65 -19.80 -3.72 -15.91
C GLU A 65 -18.32 -3.96 -16.29
N PRO A 66 -17.96 -3.85 -17.57
CA PRO A 66 -16.57 -3.94 -17.99
C PRO A 66 -15.68 -2.91 -17.32
N ALA A 67 -14.38 -3.11 -17.39
CA ALA A 67 -13.40 -2.10 -16.99
C ALA A 67 -12.94 -1.28 -18.20
N SER A 68 -12.98 0.03 -18.13
CA SER A 68 -12.27 0.91 -19.07
C SER A 68 -10.82 1.00 -18.63
N ILE A 69 -9.94 0.35 -19.38
CA ILE A 69 -8.49 0.32 -19.13
C ILE A 69 -7.90 1.58 -19.74
N VAL A 70 -7.58 2.53 -18.89
CA VAL A 70 -7.01 3.83 -19.28
C VAL A 70 -5.50 3.74 -19.21
N ILE A 71 -4.84 3.91 -20.34
CA ILE A 71 -3.39 3.85 -20.51
C ILE A 71 -2.89 5.18 -21.05
N LEU A 72 -1.89 5.74 -20.38
CA LEU A 72 -1.18 6.91 -20.86
C LEU A 72 0.05 6.48 -21.64
N SER A 73 0.12 6.84 -22.92
CA SER A 73 1.27 6.59 -23.81
C SER A 73 2.05 7.88 -23.99
N TYR A 74 3.37 7.80 -23.78
CA TYR A 74 4.30 8.89 -24.10
C TYR A 74 5.61 8.32 -24.62
N ASN A 75 5.78 8.32 -25.94
CA ASN A 75 6.88 7.61 -26.61
C ASN A 75 6.93 6.11 -26.26
N ASN A 76 8.00 5.42 -26.62
CA ASN A 76 8.22 3.99 -26.32
C ASN A 76 7.10 3.07 -26.86
N ARG A 77 6.80 3.21 -28.16
CA ARG A 77 5.79 2.41 -28.86
C ARG A 77 5.79 0.93 -28.49
N GLN A 78 6.98 0.33 -28.39
CA GLN A 78 7.11 -1.11 -28.11
C GLN A 78 6.50 -1.52 -26.77
N LEU A 79 6.63 -0.72 -25.73
CA LEU A 79 6.03 -0.98 -24.42
C LEU A 79 4.51 -0.90 -24.51
N THR A 80 4.00 0.17 -25.11
CA THR A 80 2.54 0.35 -25.29
C THR A 80 1.95 -0.80 -26.14
N GLN A 81 2.62 -1.21 -27.21
CA GLN A 81 2.22 -2.36 -28.04
C GLN A 81 2.17 -3.64 -27.21
N GLN A 82 3.22 -3.96 -26.45
CA GLN A 82 3.29 -5.16 -25.62
C GLN A 82 2.19 -5.18 -24.54
N CYS A 83 1.90 -4.03 -23.95
CA CYS A 83 0.82 -3.87 -22.99
C CYS A 83 -0.54 -4.18 -23.63
N ILE A 84 -0.85 -3.59 -24.79
CA ILE A 84 -2.12 -3.83 -25.53
C ILE A 84 -2.25 -5.31 -25.92
N GLU A 85 -1.19 -5.90 -26.47
CA GLU A 85 -1.20 -7.32 -26.89
C GLU A 85 -1.46 -8.24 -25.68
N SER A 86 -0.80 -8.01 -24.55
CA SER A 86 -1.00 -8.81 -23.34
C SER A 86 -2.44 -8.74 -22.82
N MET A 87 -3.09 -7.58 -22.91
CA MET A 87 -4.50 -7.42 -22.53
C MET A 87 -5.43 -8.21 -23.46
N ARG A 88 -5.16 -8.20 -24.76
CA ARG A 88 -5.95 -8.94 -25.77
C ARG A 88 -5.88 -10.44 -25.53
N GLU A 89 -4.71 -10.94 -25.18
CA GLU A 89 -4.47 -12.37 -24.93
C GLU A 89 -5.09 -12.86 -23.63
N THR A 90 -5.16 -12.03 -22.59
CA THR A 90 -5.45 -12.49 -21.22
C THR A 90 -6.80 -12.06 -20.69
N THR A 91 -7.53 -11.22 -21.42
CA THR A 91 -8.77 -10.62 -20.93
C THR A 91 -9.89 -10.72 -21.98
N PRO A 92 -11.09 -11.18 -21.62
CA PRO A 92 -12.22 -11.23 -22.55
C PRO A 92 -12.56 -9.83 -23.08
N ALA A 93 -12.91 -9.72 -24.36
CA ALA A 93 -13.32 -8.46 -24.96
C ALA A 93 -14.59 -7.88 -24.30
N SER A 94 -15.46 -8.75 -23.75
CA SER A 94 -16.66 -8.35 -23.00
C SER A 94 -16.34 -7.70 -21.66
N ALA A 95 -15.16 -7.97 -21.08
CA ALA A 95 -14.75 -7.49 -19.77
C ALA A 95 -13.96 -6.17 -19.82
N ARG A 96 -13.62 -5.68 -21.03
CA ARG A 96 -12.75 -4.51 -21.18
C ARG A 96 -13.21 -3.51 -22.25
N GLU A 97 -12.85 -2.25 -22.03
CA GLU A 97 -12.71 -1.21 -23.03
C GLU A 97 -11.26 -0.71 -22.94
N ILE A 98 -10.57 -0.56 -24.05
CA ILE A 98 -9.17 -0.06 -24.07
C ILE A 98 -9.20 1.43 -24.47
N VAL A 99 -8.74 2.30 -23.59
CA VAL A 99 -8.66 3.76 -23.83
C VAL A 99 -7.19 4.16 -23.74
N ILE A 100 -6.63 4.59 -24.85
CA ILE A 100 -5.23 5.06 -24.91
C ILE A 100 -5.23 6.57 -25.09
N VAL A 101 -4.52 7.25 -24.19
CA VAL A 101 -4.24 8.68 -24.33
C VAL A 101 -2.79 8.84 -24.76
N ASP A 102 -2.57 9.27 -25.97
CA ASP A 102 -1.24 9.66 -26.40
C ASP A 102 -0.91 11.05 -25.90
N ASN A 103 0.11 11.16 -25.10
CA ASN A 103 0.48 12.39 -24.39
C ASN A 103 1.49 13.23 -25.15
N ASN A 104 1.26 13.41 -26.48
CA ASN A 104 2.12 14.11 -27.44
C ASN A 104 3.44 13.36 -27.70
N SER A 105 3.37 12.08 -28.07
CA SER A 105 4.53 11.29 -28.46
C SER A 105 5.23 11.85 -29.70
N GLN A 106 6.55 11.70 -29.75
CA GLN A 106 7.41 12.20 -30.83
C GLN A 106 8.05 11.05 -31.66
N ASP A 107 7.70 9.80 -31.32
CA ASP A 107 8.07 8.60 -32.05
C ASP A 107 6.90 8.07 -32.90
N ASP A 108 6.99 6.85 -33.40
CA ASP A 108 5.95 6.21 -34.20
C ASP A 108 4.76 5.63 -33.39
N SER A 109 4.62 6.01 -32.12
CA SER A 109 3.54 5.54 -31.23
C SER A 109 2.15 5.87 -31.77
N VAL A 110 1.93 7.14 -32.15
CA VAL A 110 0.62 7.60 -32.67
C VAL A 110 0.25 6.86 -33.96
N GLU A 111 1.22 6.66 -34.85
CA GLU A 111 1.03 5.98 -36.12
C GLU A 111 0.60 4.51 -35.93
N TYR A 112 1.20 3.83 -34.96
CA TYR A 112 0.82 2.50 -34.55
C TYR A 112 -0.59 2.48 -33.92
N LEU A 113 -0.89 3.41 -33.01
CA LEU A 113 -2.16 3.44 -32.28
C LEU A 113 -3.35 3.72 -33.19
N ARG A 114 -3.19 4.58 -34.22
CA ARG A 114 -4.23 4.86 -35.22
C ARG A 114 -4.62 3.63 -36.06
N GLN A 115 -3.79 2.61 -36.10
CA GLN A 115 -4.05 1.37 -36.84
C GLN A 115 -4.82 0.32 -36.01
N GLN A 116 -5.15 0.61 -34.75
CA GLN A 116 -5.83 -0.33 -33.86
C GLN A 116 -7.33 -0.05 -33.85
N ASP A 117 -8.15 -1.01 -34.28
CA ASP A 117 -9.60 -0.86 -34.44
C ASP A 117 -10.39 -1.03 -33.13
N ASP A 118 -9.80 -1.64 -32.10
CA ASP A 118 -10.46 -2.00 -30.84
C ASP A 118 -10.10 -1.09 -29.66
N ILE A 119 -9.47 0.05 -29.93
CA ILE A 119 -9.11 1.05 -28.91
C ILE A 119 -9.87 2.36 -29.12
N VAL A 120 -10.08 3.08 -28.02
CA VAL A 120 -10.46 4.48 -28.05
C VAL A 120 -9.16 5.30 -27.93
N LEU A 121 -8.73 5.91 -29.02
CA LEU A 121 -7.51 6.74 -29.04
C LEU A 121 -7.86 8.21 -28.82
N VAL A 122 -7.18 8.84 -27.85
CA VAL A 122 -7.19 10.29 -27.62
C VAL A 122 -5.79 10.83 -27.82
N GLU A 123 -5.63 11.74 -28.75
CA GLU A 123 -4.35 12.37 -29.04
C GLU A 123 -4.28 13.76 -28.41
N ASN A 124 -3.31 13.99 -27.53
CA ASN A 124 -3.09 15.29 -26.91
C ASN A 124 -2.06 16.12 -27.71
N ASP A 125 -2.30 17.41 -27.82
CA ASP A 125 -1.37 18.35 -28.45
C ASP A 125 -0.20 18.73 -27.53
N PHE A 126 -0.22 18.34 -26.27
CA PHE A 126 0.81 18.61 -25.26
C PHE A 126 0.89 17.49 -24.22
N ASN A 127 2.01 17.41 -23.51
CA ASN A 127 2.17 16.46 -22.40
C ASN A 127 1.44 16.99 -21.15
N ALA A 128 0.30 16.38 -20.81
CA ALA A 128 -0.54 16.72 -19.66
C ALA A 128 -0.04 16.13 -18.33
N GLY A 129 1.10 15.40 -18.34
CA GLY A 129 1.55 14.61 -17.19
C GLY A 129 0.65 13.39 -16.94
N PHE A 130 0.99 12.62 -15.89
CA PHE A 130 0.23 11.41 -15.58
C PHE A 130 -1.20 11.72 -15.12
N PRO A 131 -1.44 12.58 -14.09
CA PRO A 131 -2.82 12.84 -13.63
C PRO A 131 -3.70 13.48 -14.71
N GLY A 132 -3.19 14.45 -15.47
CA GLY A 132 -3.96 15.11 -16.53
C GLY A 132 -4.30 14.15 -17.67
N GLY A 133 -3.32 13.36 -18.14
CA GLY A 133 -3.52 12.37 -19.18
C GLY A 133 -4.53 11.29 -18.78
N CYS A 134 -4.41 10.76 -17.55
CA CYS A 134 -5.39 9.80 -17.03
C CYS A 134 -6.79 10.40 -16.96
N ASN A 135 -6.95 11.65 -16.51
CA ASN A 135 -8.23 12.33 -16.44
C ASN A 135 -8.89 12.50 -17.83
N ILE A 136 -8.09 12.74 -18.86
CA ILE A 136 -8.57 12.81 -20.25
C ILE A 136 -9.11 11.44 -20.68
N GLY A 137 -8.37 10.36 -20.40
CA GLY A 137 -8.80 8.99 -20.72
C GLY A 137 -10.04 8.56 -19.94
N ILE A 138 -10.15 8.91 -18.66
CA ILE A 138 -11.36 8.66 -17.84
C ILE A 138 -12.60 9.35 -18.46
N LYS A 139 -12.45 10.60 -18.94
CA LYS A 139 -13.53 11.33 -19.58
C LYS A 139 -13.94 10.75 -20.92
N ALA A 140 -13.01 10.15 -21.66
CA ALA A 140 -13.25 9.51 -22.96
C ALA A 140 -13.85 8.09 -22.83
N SER A 141 -13.75 7.45 -21.68
CA SER A 141 -14.24 6.10 -21.42
C SER A 141 -15.77 6.05 -21.25
N ARG A 142 -16.35 4.87 -21.41
CA ARG A 142 -17.79 4.62 -21.16
C ARG A 142 -18.11 4.91 -19.70
N LYS A 143 -19.23 5.60 -19.49
CA LYS A 143 -19.62 6.10 -18.16
C LYS A 143 -20.05 5.02 -17.18
N GLU A 144 -20.48 3.90 -17.70
CA GLU A 144 -20.94 2.74 -16.92
C GLU A 144 -19.79 1.92 -16.36
N ASN A 145 -18.64 1.95 -17.06
CA ASN A 145 -17.50 1.09 -16.76
C ASN A 145 -16.72 1.59 -15.53
N ASP A 146 -16.22 0.66 -14.74
CA ASP A 146 -15.18 0.95 -13.76
C ASP A 146 -13.89 1.40 -14.45
N ILE A 147 -13.06 2.15 -13.75
CA ILE A 147 -11.82 2.69 -14.32
C ILE A 147 -10.62 1.86 -13.87
N PHE A 148 -9.90 1.29 -14.81
CA PHE A 148 -8.63 0.64 -14.57
C PHE A 148 -7.48 1.51 -15.10
N LEU A 149 -6.80 2.23 -14.20
CA LEU A 149 -5.57 2.95 -14.52
C LEU A 149 -4.44 1.93 -14.65
N LEU A 150 -3.77 1.92 -15.79
CA LEU A 150 -2.72 0.96 -16.09
C LEU A 150 -1.55 1.65 -16.79
N ASN A 151 -0.33 1.45 -16.28
CA ASN A 151 0.87 1.96 -16.94
C ASN A 151 1.12 1.23 -18.27
N ASN A 152 1.64 1.95 -19.25
CA ASN A 152 1.94 1.38 -20.58
C ASN A 152 3.17 0.44 -20.60
N ASP A 153 3.97 0.42 -19.54
CA ASP A 153 5.11 -0.48 -19.35
C ASP A 153 4.75 -1.71 -18.49
N THR A 154 3.51 -2.19 -18.65
CA THR A 154 3.00 -3.39 -17.97
C THR A 154 2.70 -4.52 -18.95
N ILE A 155 2.72 -5.76 -18.44
CA ILE A 155 2.29 -6.96 -19.18
C ILE A 155 1.28 -7.68 -18.28
N LEU A 156 0.04 -7.82 -18.77
CA LEU A 156 -0.98 -8.57 -18.06
C LEU A 156 -0.68 -10.07 -18.13
N CYS A 157 -0.73 -10.73 -16.98
CA CYS A 157 -0.70 -12.18 -16.90
C CYS A 157 -2.13 -12.75 -16.99
N ALA A 158 -2.26 -14.02 -17.36
CA ALA A 158 -3.56 -14.71 -17.40
C ALA A 158 -4.33 -14.49 -16.08
N ASN A 159 -5.62 -14.22 -16.18
CA ASN A 159 -6.53 -13.97 -15.06
C ASN A 159 -6.26 -12.71 -14.21
N SER A 160 -5.26 -11.87 -14.51
CA SER A 160 -4.94 -10.72 -13.65
C SER A 160 -6.11 -9.76 -13.50
N LEU A 161 -6.77 -9.35 -14.58
CA LEU A 161 -7.95 -8.47 -14.49
C LEU A 161 -9.15 -9.19 -13.86
N TYR A 162 -9.36 -10.48 -14.14
CA TYR A 162 -10.41 -11.27 -13.50
C TYR A 162 -10.26 -11.26 -11.98
N THR A 163 -9.08 -11.62 -11.48
CA THR A 163 -8.83 -11.67 -10.03
C THR A 163 -8.82 -10.31 -9.36
N LEU A 164 -8.40 -9.25 -10.08
CA LEU A 164 -8.48 -7.87 -9.60
C LEU A 164 -9.94 -7.45 -9.40
N ARG A 165 -10.81 -7.72 -10.39
CA ARG A 165 -12.25 -7.46 -10.29
C ARG A 165 -12.90 -8.32 -9.19
N MET A 166 -12.51 -9.60 -9.05
CA MET A 166 -12.95 -10.46 -7.95
C MET A 166 -12.63 -9.84 -6.57
N GLY A 167 -11.43 -9.28 -6.40
CA GLY A 167 -11.04 -8.57 -5.18
C GLY A 167 -11.86 -7.31 -4.94
N LEU A 168 -12.06 -6.47 -5.97
CA LEU A 168 -12.83 -5.24 -5.85
C LEU A 168 -14.29 -5.48 -5.47
N TYR A 169 -14.89 -6.56 -5.98
CA TYR A 169 -16.28 -6.93 -5.76
C TYR A 169 -16.50 -7.94 -4.62
N GLU A 170 -15.47 -8.18 -3.79
CA GLU A 170 -15.61 -9.00 -2.58
C GLU A 170 -16.54 -8.33 -1.55
N LYS A 171 -16.43 -7.00 -1.40
CA LYS A 171 -17.31 -6.20 -0.54
C LYS A 171 -17.81 -4.95 -1.28
N ASP A 172 -19.00 -4.49 -0.91
CA ASP A 172 -19.59 -3.30 -1.53
C ASP A 172 -18.82 -2.02 -1.22
N ASN A 173 -18.24 -1.91 -0.04
CA ASN A 173 -17.46 -0.75 0.39
C ASN A 173 -16.00 -0.76 -0.09
N TYR A 174 -15.55 -1.73 -0.87
CA TYR A 174 -14.27 -1.65 -1.55
C TYR A 174 -14.38 -0.66 -2.71
N GLY A 175 -13.63 0.45 -2.64
CA GLY A 175 -13.69 1.54 -3.62
C GLY A 175 -12.66 1.40 -4.72
N SER A 176 -11.49 0.89 -4.38
CA SER A 176 -10.40 0.63 -5.33
C SER A 176 -9.68 -0.67 -5.03
N ALA A 177 -9.05 -1.26 -6.05
CA ALA A 177 -8.25 -2.47 -5.97
C ALA A 177 -6.94 -2.31 -6.73
N GLY A 178 -5.82 -2.62 -6.10
CA GLY A 178 -4.49 -2.61 -6.71
C GLY A 178 -3.95 -4.02 -6.92
N SER A 179 -3.18 -4.20 -7.98
CA SER A 179 -2.47 -5.46 -8.25
C SER A 179 -1.13 -5.52 -7.55
N VAL A 180 -0.62 -6.74 -7.33
CA VAL A 180 0.77 -6.98 -6.97
C VAL A 180 1.64 -7.16 -8.23
N THR A 181 2.96 -6.98 -8.09
CA THR A 181 3.89 -6.96 -9.23
C THR A 181 5.28 -7.47 -8.85
N ASN A 182 6.21 -7.40 -9.81
CA ASN A 182 7.64 -7.65 -9.62
C ASN A 182 8.45 -6.41 -9.23
N ASN A 183 7.93 -5.20 -9.54
CA ASN A 183 8.69 -3.95 -9.38
C ASN A 183 7.76 -2.78 -9.00
N CYS A 184 7.62 -2.54 -7.70
CA CYS A 184 6.82 -1.44 -7.18
C CYS A 184 7.19 -1.15 -5.72
N ALA A 185 6.86 0.04 -5.26
CA ALA A 185 6.93 0.42 -3.85
C ALA A 185 5.72 -0.12 -3.05
N ASN A 186 5.60 0.31 -1.81
CA ASN A 186 4.43 0.09 -0.93
C ASN A 186 4.12 -1.39 -0.65
N LEU A 187 5.14 -2.27 -0.61
CA LEU A 187 4.99 -3.72 -0.42
C LEU A 187 4.08 -4.40 -1.46
N GLN A 188 3.91 -3.78 -2.64
CA GLN A 188 3.18 -4.38 -3.75
C GLN A 188 4.06 -5.29 -4.61
N SER A 189 5.38 -5.29 -4.41
CA SER A 189 6.32 -6.19 -5.10
C SER A 189 6.41 -7.51 -4.35
N VAL A 190 5.96 -8.62 -4.97
CA VAL A 190 5.85 -9.94 -4.32
C VAL A 190 6.74 -11.01 -4.92
N PHE A 191 7.23 -10.81 -6.14
CA PHE A 191 8.13 -11.74 -6.82
C PHE A 191 9.01 -10.97 -7.79
N LYS A 192 10.32 -11.26 -7.81
CA LYS A 192 11.31 -10.59 -8.66
C LYS A 192 12.00 -11.61 -9.54
N SER A 193 12.12 -11.31 -10.82
CA SER A 193 12.94 -12.03 -11.78
C SER A 193 13.32 -11.09 -12.93
N ASP A 194 14.46 -11.33 -13.56
CA ASP A 194 14.88 -10.65 -14.79
C ASP A 194 14.29 -11.33 -16.05
N SER A 195 13.68 -12.52 -15.89
CA SER A 195 13.05 -13.28 -16.98
C SER A 195 11.55 -13.00 -17.05
N ILE A 196 11.10 -12.48 -18.18
CA ILE A 196 9.67 -12.28 -18.45
C ILE A 196 8.89 -13.59 -18.42
N ASP A 197 9.49 -14.68 -18.90
CA ASP A 197 8.84 -16.00 -18.90
C ASP A 197 8.64 -16.53 -17.49
N GLU A 198 9.61 -16.37 -16.59
CA GLU A 198 9.44 -16.71 -15.18
C GLU A 198 8.38 -15.85 -14.50
N LEU A 199 8.31 -14.56 -14.82
CA LEU A 199 7.27 -13.66 -14.31
C LEU A 199 5.88 -14.06 -14.83
N LYS A 200 5.74 -14.44 -16.11
CA LYS A 200 4.49 -14.95 -16.68
C LYS A 200 4.08 -16.28 -16.02
N GLU A 201 5.01 -17.19 -15.81
CA GLU A 201 4.76 -18.46 -15.13
C GLU A 201 4.31 -18.24 -13.68
N PHE A 202 4.99 -17.32 -12.96
CA PHE A 202 4.55 -16.92 -11.62
C PHE A 202 3.14 -16.33 -11.66
N GLY A 203 2.86 -15.40 -12.60
CA GLY A 203 1.54 -14.78 -12.75
C GLY A 203 0.44 -15.80 -13.01
N LEU A 204 0.67 -16.78 -13.88
CA LEU A 204 -0.29 -17.86 -14.16
C LEU A 204 -0.65 -18.65 -12.88
N LYS A 205 0.33 -18.98 -12.06
CA LYS A 205 0.14 -19.71 -10.78
C LYS A 205 -0.45 -18.83 -9.68
N ASN A 206 -0.11 -17.54 -9.68
CA ASN A 206 -0.54 -16.58 -8.66
C ASN A 206 -2.00 -16.13 -8.85
N ASN A 207 -2.43 -15.94 -10.11
CA ASN A 207 -3.71 -15.31 -10.44
C ASN A 207 -4.88 -16.29 -10.32
N VAL A 208 -5.04 -16.82 -9.12
CA VAL A 208 -6.10 -17.75 -8.69
C VAL A 208 -6.69 -17.22 -7.40
N VAL A 209 -8.02 -17.24 -7.28
CA VAL A 209 -8.74 -16.71 -6.10
C VAL A 209 -8.52 -17.65 -4.90
N ASN A 210 -7.42 -17.48 -4.18
CA ASN A 210 -7.04 -18.33 -3.05
C ASN A 210 -6.32 -17.60 -1.90
N LYS A 211 -6.05 -16.31 -2.06
CA LYS A 211 -5.41 -15.47 -1.06
C LYS A 211 -6.37 -14.41 -0.57
N ARG A 212 -6.25 -14.07 0.70
CA ARG A 212 -7.01 -12.97 1.30
C ARG A 212 -6.49 -11.63 0.77
N ASN A 213 -7.40 -10.69 0.53
CA ASN A 213 -7.07 -9.31 0.18
C ASN A 213 -6.63 -8.53 1.43
N GLU A 214 -5.80 -7.52 1.22
CA GLU A 214 -5.31 -6.64 2.28
C GLU A 214 -5.88 -5.23 2.12
N ILE A 215 -6.40 -4.64 3.20
CA ILE A 215 -6.74 -3.22 3.21
C ILE A 215 -5.45 -2.40 3.22
N LYS A 216 -5.36 -1.43 2.32
CA LYS A 216 -4.23 -0.51 2.20
C LYS A 216 -4.65 0.93 2.44
N LEU A 217 -3.77 1.70 3.06
CA LEU A 217 -3.93 3.15 3.12
C LEU A 217 -3.88 3.75 1.72
N MET A 218 -2.93 3.31 0.92
CA MET A 218 -2.66 3.81 -0.43
C MET A 218 -2.29 2.66 -1.37
N LEU A 219 -2.61 2.84 -2.66
CA LEU A 219 -2.26 1.91 -3.74
C LEU A 219 -1.45 2.66 -4.79
N VAL A 220 -0.34 2.07 -5.26
CA VAL A 220 0.44 2.64 -6.36
C VAL A 220 -0.27 2.44 -7.68
N ALA A 221 -0.49 3.52 -8.43
CA ALA A 221 -1.34 3.53 -9.63
C ALA A 221 -0.68 2.96 -10.89
N PHE A 222 0.32 2.05 -10.75
CA PHE A 222 0.78 1.32 -11.93
C PHE A 222 -0.32 0.40 -12.51
N ALA A 223 -1.22 -0.11 -11.64
CA ALA A 223 -2.36 -0.95 -11.97
C ALA A 223 -3.43 -0.87 -10.86
N VAL A 224 -4.34 0.08 -10.95
CA VAL A 224 -5.41 0.32 -9.96
C VAL A 224 -6.77 0.40 -10.64
N LEU A 225 -7.68 -0.46 -10.20
CA LEU A 225 -9.08 -0.48 -10.61
C LEU A 225 -9.94 0.26 -9.58
N ILE A 226 -10.75 1.22 -10.02
CA ILE A 226 -11.60 2.07 -9.17
C ILE A 226 -13.05 1.95 -9.64
N LYS A 227 -13.98 1.69 -8.71
CA LYS A 227 -15.41 1.71 -9.04
C LYS A 227 -15.83 3.08 -9.58
N ARG A 228 -16.56 3.11 -10.69
CA ARG A 228 -16.98 4.36 -11.35
C ARG A 228 -17.68 5.31 -10.39
N HIS A 229 -18.66 4.84 -9.65
CA HIS A 229 -19.43 5.69 -8.74
C HIS A 229 -18.58 6.24 -7.57
N VAL A 230 -17.52 5.53 -7.18
CA VAL A 230 -16.57 6.01 -6.16
C VAL A 230 -15.72 7.13 -6.75
N LEU A 231 -15.18 6.93 -7.97
CA LEU A 231 -14.39 7.95 -8.67
C LEU A 231 -15.19 9.22 -8.92
N GLU A 232 -16.48 9.10 -9.30
CA GLU A 232 -17.38 10.25 -9.47
C GLU A 232 -17.64 11.00 -8.16
N LYS A 233 -17.72 10.27 -7.05
CA LYS A 233 -17.94 10.84 -5.72
C LYS A 233 -16.70 11.57 -5.19
N VAL A 234 -15.51 10.97 -5.33
CA VAL A 234 -14.27 11.53 -4.77
C VAL A 234 -13.58 12.52 -5.72
N GLY A 235 -13.98 12.55 -6.99
CA GLY A 235 -13.33 13.31 -8.06
C GLY A 235 -12.15 12.59 -8.68
N TYR A 236 -11.69 13.10 -9.81
CA TYR A 236 -10.59 12.52 -10.60
C TYR A 236 -9.22 12.78 -9.98
N LEU A 237 -8.13 12.39 -10.66
CA LEU A 237 -6.77 12.64 -10.20
C LEU A 237 -6.49 14.15 -10.10
N ASP A 238 -5.78 14.57 -9.07
CA ASP A 238 -5.46 15.99 -8.84
C ASP A 238 -4.28 16.42 -9.73
N GLU A 239 -4.57 17.22 -10.76
CA GLU A 239 -3.60 17.66 -11.77
C GLU A 239 -2.52 18.60 -11.20
N ARG A 240 -2.66 19.09 -9.96
CA ARG A 240 -1.59 19.84 -9.27
C ARG A 240 -0.34 19.01 -9.08
N PHE A 241 -0.45 17.68 -9.05
CA PHE A 241 0.67 16.76 -8.95
C PHE A 241 1.41 16.49 -10.28
N PHE A 242 1.30 17.42 -11.23
CA PHE A 242 2.09 17.37 -12.47
C PHE A 242 3.61 17.28 -12.18
N PRO A 243 4.40 16.48 -12.91
CA PRO A 243 3.99 15.57 -13.98
C PRO A 243 3.52 14.18 -13.50
N GLY A 244 3.57 13.89 -12.22
CA GLY A 244 3.19 12.64 -11.55
C GLY A 244 3.82 12.55 -10.18
N ASN A 245 3.49 11.50 -9.43
CA ASN A 245 3.74 11.20 -8.02
C ASN A 245 2.82 11.97 -7.06
N PHE A 246 2.29 11.27 -6.06
CA PHE A 246 1.32 11.69 -5.05
C PHE A 246 -0.13 11.83 -5.53
N GLU A 247 -0.44 11.75 -6.82
CA GLU A 247 -1.82 11.70 -7.32
C GLU A 247 -2.54 10.41 -6.92
N ASP A 248 -1.79 9.30 -6.82
CA ASP A 248 -2.27 7.99 -6.37
C ASP A 248 -2.44 7.93 -4.85
N ASP A 249 -1.51 8.52 -4.10
CA ASP A 249 -1.67 8.72 -2.66
C ASP A 249 -2.91 9.58 -2.37
N ASP A 250 -3.07 10.68 -3.10
CA ASP A 250 -4.17 11.61 -2.95
C ASP A 250 -5.54 10.97 -3.21
N ILE A 251 -5.69 10.26 -4.33
CA ILE A 251 -6.98 9.62 -4.62
C ILE A 251 -7.29 8.50 -3.62
N SER A 252 -6.28 7.75 -3.17
CA SER A 252 -6.45 6.72 -2.15
C SER A 252 -6.97 7.30 -0.83
N LEU A 253 -6.41 8.43 -0.37
CA LEU A 253 -6.89 9.11 0.84
C LEU A 253 -8.30 9.68 0.67
N ARG A 254 -8.65 10.21 -0.51
CA ARG A 254 -10.01 10.69 -0.78
C ARG A 254 -11.04 9.57 -0.77
N ILE A 255 -10.69 8.38 -1.28
CA ILE A 255 -11.53 7.18 -1.23
C ILE A 255 -11.81 6.78 0.22
N LEU A 256 -10.79 6.76 1.08
CA LEU A 256 -10.94 6.46 2.50
C LEU A 256 -11.81 7.47 3.23
N LYS A 257 -11.65 8.77 2.96
CA LYS A 257 -12.48 9.83 3.56
C LYS A 257 -13.97 9.71 3.26
N GLU A 258 -14.32 9.04 2.15
CA GLU A 258 -15.70 8.76 1.77
C GLU A 258 -16.19 7.38 2.26
N ASN A 259 -15.49 6.78 3.24
CA ASN A 259 -15.79 5.49 3.87
C ASN A 259 -15.72 4.28 2.91
N TYR A 260 -14.94 4.39 1.83
CA TYR A 260 -14.56 3.25 1.02
C TYR A 260 -13.17 2.75 1.41
N GLN A 261 -12.86 1.50 1.07
CA GLN A 261 -11.56 0.91 1.32
C GLN A 261 -10.76 0.76 0.03
N ASN A 262 -9.44 0.92 0.14
CA ASN A 262 -8.49 0.52 -0.90
C ASN A 262 -7.99 -0.88 -0.58
N VAL A 263 -8.02 -1.79 -1.54
CA VAL A 263 -7.62 -3.18 -1.31
C VAL A 263 -6.49 -3.62 -2.22
N LEU A 264 -5.46 -4.23 -1.66
CA LEU A 264 -4.41 -4.92 -2.42
C LEU A 264 -4.82 -6.36 -2.67
N VAL A 265 -4.88 -6.74 -3.95
CA VAL A 265 -5.34 -8.04 -4.40
C VAL A 265 -4.13 -8.92 -4.71
N TYR A 266 -3.70 -9.74 -3.76
CA TYR A 266 -2.56 -10.65 -3.92
C TYR A 266 -2.77 -11.72 -4.99
N ASN A 267 -4.02 -11.98 -5.36
CA ASN A 267 -4.39 -12.88 -6.46
C ASN A 267 -4.29 -12.24 -7.85
N SER A 268 -3.88 -10.98 -7.95
CA SER A 268 -3.71 -10.27 -9.21
C SER A 268 -2.25 -9.84 -9.38
N PHE A 269 -1.47 -10.61 -10.11
CA PHE A 269 -0.10 -10.26 -10.45
C PHE A 269 -0.03 -9.74 -11.87
N ILE A 270 0.54 -8.56 -12.05
CA ILE A 270 0.80 -7.90 -13.32
C ILE A 270 2.29 -7.55 -13.37
N ILE A 271 2.96 -7.87 -14.47
CA ILE A 271 4.37 -7.54 -14.66
C ILE A 271 4.48 -6.03 -14.90
N HIS A 272 5.39 -5.37 -14.18
CA HIS A 272 5.72 -3.95 -14.35
C HIS A 272 7.20 -3.83 -14.70
N LEU A 273 7.48 -3.44 -15.92
CA LEU A 273 8.85 -3.37 -16.43
C LEU A 273 9.64 -2.24 -15.80
N GLY A 274 8.96 -1.17 -15.41
CA GLY A 274 9.42 -0.02 -14.66
C GLY A 274 10.80 0.47 -15.08
N THR A 275 10.94 1.54 -15.85
CA THR A 275 12.31 2.03 -16.06
C THR A 275 12.48 3.26 -16.92
N VAL A 276 11.51 3.74 -17.70
CA VAL A 276 11.88 4.58 -18.84
C VAL A 276 11.52 6.06 -18.67
N SER A 277 10.41 6.37 -18.01
CA SER A 277 9.84 7.72 -18.08
C SER A 277 10.63 8.80 -17.32
N PHE A 278 11.36 8.45 -16.26
CA PHE A 278 12.00 9.45 -15.37
C PHE A 278 13.54 9.50 -15.44
N LYS A 279 14.19 8.67 -16.24
CA LYS A 279 15.69 8.62 -16.31
C LYS A 279 16.37 9.91 -16.79
N LYS A 280 15.64 10.85 -17.36
CA LYS A 280 16.20 12.08 -17.97
C LYS A 280 15.78 13.37 -17.27
N VAL A 281 15.06 13.31 -16.15
CA VAL A 281 14.49 14.47 -15.45
C VAL A 281 15.04 14.52 -14.04
N ASP A 282 15.15 15.72 -13.44
CA ASP A 282 15.43 15.87 -12.00
C ASP A 282 14.26 15.31 -11.18
N TYR A 283 14.26 13.98 -11.01
CA TYR A 283 13.22 13.25 -10.32
C TYR A 283 13.10 13.65 -8.85
N SER A 284 14.23 13.93 -8.20
CA SER A 284 14.26 14.28 -6.78
C SER A 284 13.59 15.63 -6.50
N GLY A 285 13.82 16.61 -7.37
CA GLY A 285 13.18 17.92 -7.27
C GLY A 285 11.66 17.86 -7.51
N ILE A 286 11.22 17.05 -8.47
CA ILE A 286 9.78 16.83 -8.74
C ILE A 286 9.12 16.14 -7.55
N LEU A 287 9.72 15.06 -7.05
CA LEU A 287 9.21 14.31 -5.92
C LEU A 287 9.04 15.22 -4.69
N LYS A 288 10.07 16.00 -4.35
CA LYS A 288 10.00 16.95 -3.23
C LYS A 288 8.90 17.98 -3.43
N LYS A 289 8.79 18.58 -4.62
CA LYS A 289 7.77 19.60 -4.91
C LYS A 289 6.34 19.05 -4.76
N ASN A 290 6.10 17.83 -5.24
CA ASN A 290 4.78 17.22 -5.15
C ASN A 290 4.50 16.72 -3.72
N TYR A 291 5.51 16.27 -2.98
CA TYR A 291 5.41 16.01 -1.55
C TYR A 291 4.97 17.25 -0.77
N ASP A 292 5.61 18.40 -0.99
CA ASP A 292 5.27 19.66 -0.31
C ASP A 292 3.79 20.04 -0.55
N LYS A 293 3.30 19.89 -1.80
CA LYS A 293 1.88 20.11 -2.13
C LYS A 293 0.94 19.11 -1.44
N PHE A 294 1.37 17.85 -1.30
CA PHE A 294 0.60 16.81 -0.64
C PHE A 294 0.49 17.09 0.86
N VAL A 295 1.59 17.44 1.51
CA VAL A 295 1.64 17.84 2.93
C VAL A 295 0.76 19.07 3.17
N GLU A 296 0.85 20.09 2.33
CA GLU A 296 -0.01 21.28 2.38
C GLU A 296 -1.50 20.92 2.25
N LYS A 297 -1.85 20.11 1.25
CA LYS A 297 -3.25 19.70 0.99
C LYS A 297 -3.92 19.02 2.17
N TYR A 298 -3.16 18.17 2.87
CA TYR A 298 -3.69 17.36 3.98
C TYR A 298 -3.37 17.96 5.37
N ASN A 299 -2.67 19.10 5.41
CA ASN A 299 -2.20 19.73 6.64
C ASN A 299 -1.43 18.72 7.53
N PHE A 300 -0.55 17.94 6.90
CA PHE A 300 0.36 17.08 7.62
C PHE A 300 1.56 17.91 8.11
N ASN A 301 1.84 17.85 9.42
CA ASN A 301 2.98 18.56 9.98
C ASN A 301 4.31 17.95 9.52
N GLU A 302 5.39 18.73 9.52
CA GLU A 302 6.74 18.30 9.14
C GLU A 302 7.26 17.10 9.94
N ASP A 303 6.75 16.87 11.16
CA ASP A 303 7.07 15.73 12.01
C ASP A 303 6.46 14.40 11.52
N HIS A 304 5.47 14.48 10.63
CA HIS A 304 4.98 13.30 9.92
C HIS A 304 5.88 13.05 8.73
N SER A 305 6.92 12.26 8.95
CA SER A 305 7.82 11.87 7.88
C SER A 305 7.05 11.14 6.77
N PHE A 306 7.48 11.31 5.53
CA PHE A 306 6.99 10.57 4.36
C PHE A 306 6.88 9.05 4.62
N PHE A 307 7.69 8.52 5.52
CA PHE A 307 7.66 7.12 5.95
C PHE A 307 6.38 6.72 6.71
N CYS A 308 5.61 7.67 7.23
CA CYS A 308 4.28 7.38 7.80
C CYS A 308 3.28 6.98 6.71
N PHE A 309 3.48 7.43 5.48
CA PHE A 309 2.60 7.12 4.35
C PHE A 309 3.03 5.87 3.61
N THR A 310 4.34 5.72 3.41
CA THR A 310 4.90 4.55 2.77
C THR A 310 5.25 3.53 3.85
N HIS A 311 4.80 2.31 3.68
CA HIS A 311 5.25 1.20 4.49
C HIS A 311 6.75 1.07 4.32
N SER A 312 7.52 1.49 5.30
CA SER A 312 8.89 1.05 5.31
C SER A 312 8.87 -0.45 5.65
N GLU A 313 9.54 -1.26 4.83
CA GLU A 313 9.77 -2.68 5.13
C GLU A 313 10.35 -2.85 6.55
N SER A 314 11.13 -1.87 7.00
CA SER A 314 11.69 -1.78 8.34
C SER A 314 10.62 -1.63 9.43
N ASN A 315 9.59 -0.80 9.26
CA ASN A 315 8.52 -0.68 10.24
C ASN A 315 7.69 -1.95 10.35
N VAL A 316 7.38 -2.59 9.21
CA VAL A 316 6.66 -3.85 9.20
C VAL A 316 7.49 -4.96 9.83
N ALA A 317 8.77 -5.07 9.50
CA ALA A 317 9.68 -6.04 10.10
C ALA A 317 9.82 -5.80 11.61
N PHE A 318 9.86 -4.54 12.03
CA PHE A 318 9.88 -4.16 13.42
C PHE A 318 8.67 -4.73 14.18
N TYR A 319 7.44 -4.38 13.79
CA TYR A 319 6.23 -4.88 14.46
C TYR A 319 6.12 -6.41 14.38
N SER A 320 6.42 -7.00 13.21
CA SER A 320 6.36 -8.44 13.02
C SER A 320 7.31 -9.22 13.93
N ASN A 321 8.52 -8.71 14.14
CA ASN A 321 9.48 -9.36 15.05
C ASN A 321 9.00 -9.27 16.50
N GLN A 322 8.39 -8.16 16.90
CA GLN A 322 7.86 -8.02 18.26
C GLN A 322 6.66 -8.96 18.51
N ILE A 323 5.77 -9.10 17.53
CA ILE A 323 4.60 -9.98 17.65
C ILE A 323 5.03 -11.44 17.77
N LYS A 324 6.10 -11.86 17.10
CA LYS A 324 6.65 -13.22 17.24
C LYS A 324 7.15 -13.53 18.64
N GLU A 325 7.60 -12.51 19.39
CA GLU A 325 8.04 -12.65 20.79
C GLU A 325 6.86 -12.70 21.78
N ILE A 326 5.64 -12.45 21.31
CA ILE A 326 4.44 -12.60 22.12
C ILE A 326 4.09 -14.08 22.15
N GLU A 327 4.33 -14.75 23.28
CA GLU A 327 4.03 -16.19 23.49
C GLU A 327 2.52 -16.43 23.68
N LYS A 328 1.69 -15.87 22.75
CA LYS A 328 0.22 -16.01 22.76
C LYS A 328 -0.29 -16.25 21.35
N ASP A 329 -1.28 -17.11 21.22
CA ASP A 329 -1.93 -17.39 19.92
C ASP A 329 -2.85 -16.27 19.44
N ASN A 330 -3.34 -15.43 20.34
CA ASN A 330 -4.18 -14.25 20.07
C ASN A 330 -3.99 -13.21 21.18
N GLY A 331 -4.55 -12.02 20.98
CA GLY A 331 -4.46 -10.96 21.96
C GLY A 331 -4.76 -9.57 21.38
N LYS A 332 -4.58 -8.55 22.21
CA LYS A 332 -4.80 -7.15 21.86
C LYS A 332 -3.48 -6.38 21.84
N ILE A 333 -3.22 -5.71 20.72
CA ILE A 333 -2.01 -4.92 20.50
C ILE A 333 -2.40 -3.45 20.34
N LEU A 334 -1.77 -2.59 21.12
CA LEU A 334 -1.93 -1.13 21.02
C LEU A 334 -0.67 -0.50 20.46
N VAL A 335 -0.82 0.33 19.44
CA VAL A 335 0.25 1.19 18.91
C VAL A 335 -0.09 2.65 19.20
N VAL A 336 0.75 3.31 19.99
CA VAL A 336 0.57 4.72 20.36
C VAL A 336 1.32 5.60 19.36
N LYS A 337 0.66 6.66 18.90
CA LYS A 337 1.08 7.51 17.78
C LYS A 337 1.22 6.70 16.47
N SER A 338 0.13 6.04 16.13
CA SER A 338 0.03 5.15 14.97
C SER A 338 -0.01 5.88 13.62
N ASP A 339 0.08 7.21 13.62
CA ASP A 339 -0.04 8.07 12.44
C ASP A 339 -1.27 7.73 11.58
N LEU A 340 -1.10 7.52 10.27
CA LEU A 340 -2.17 7.08 9.38
C LEU A 340 -2.51 5.59 9.48
N GLY A 341 -1.77 4.80 10.25
CA GLY A 341 -2.06 3.39 10.49
C GLY A 341 -1.57 2.43 9.40
N ALA A 342 -0.78 2.89 8.46
CA ALA A 342 -0.33 2.06 7.33
C ALA A 342 0.41 0.78 7.76
N ALA A 343 1.38 0.90 8.68
CA ALA A 343 2.15 -0.25 9.17
C ALA A 343 1.28 -1.22 9.99
N ILE A 344 0.34 -0.70 10.78
CA ILE A 344 -0.60 -1.51 11.57
C ILE A 344 -1.50 -2.34 10.65
N LEU A 345 -2.01 -1.76 9.56
CA LEU A 345 -2.83 -2.49 8.57
C LEU A 345 -2.12 -3.70 8.01
N HIS A 346 -0.88 -3.54 7.57
CA HIS A 346 -0.12 -4.65 7.00
C HIS A 346 0.18 -5.73 8.04
N VAL A 347 0.55 -5.33 9.25
CA VAL A 347 0.80 -6.29 10.34
C VAL A 347 -0.49 -7.00 10.75
N ALA A 348 -1.63 -6.32 10.79
CA ALA A 348 -2.95 -6.94 11.01
C ALA A 348 -3.32 -7.95 9.89
N TYR A 349 -2.92 -7.66 8.66
CA TYR A 349 -3.06 -8.64 7.58
C TYR A 349 -2.18 -9.89 7.82
N LEU A 350 -0.94 -9.73 8.28
CA LEU A 350 -0.04 -10.86 8.55
C LEU A 350 -0.46 -11.69 9.78
N TYR A 351 -1.03 -11.05 10.80
CA TYR A 351 -1.39 -11.65 12.09
C TYR A 351 -2.88 -11.49 12.42
N PRO A 352 -3.79 -12.09 11.64
CA PRO A 352 -5.24 -11.89 11.77
C PRO A 352 -5.84 -12.44 13.08
N GLN A 353 -5.08 -13.19 13.86
CA GLN A 353 -5.46 -13.71 15.16
C GLN A 353 -5.36 -12.66 16.28
N PHE A 354 -4.68 -11.52 16.03
CA PHE A 354 -4.60 -10.41 16.98
C PHE A 354 -5.56 -9.28 16.63
N GLU A 355 -6.08 -8.58 17.64
CA GLU A 355 -6.83 -7.34 17.49
C GLU A 355 -5.85 -6.15 17.59
N PHE A 356 -5.84 -5.30 16.58
CA PHE A 356 -4.96 -4.14 16.51
C PHE A 356 -5.71 -2.85 16.82
N TYR A 357 -5.09 -2.06 17.69
CA TYR A 357 -5.56 -0.75 18.13
C TYR A 357 -4.49 0.30 17.87
N GLY A 358 -4.90 1.49 17.42
CA GLY A 358 -4.03 2.63 17.20
C GLY A 358 -4.53 3.87 17.92
N LEU A 359 -3.65 4.59 18.59
CA LEU A 359 -3.94 5.92 19.13
C LEU A 359 -3.22 6.98 18.31
N ASN A 360 -3.97 7.97 17.84
CA ASN A 360 -3.45 9.05 17.02
C ASN A 360 -3.78 10.41 17.65
N ASN A 361 -2.78 11.25 17.86
CA ASN A 361 -2.98 12.58 18.44
C ASN A 361 -3.02 13.71 17.39
N THR A 362 -2.95 13.38 16.11
CA THR A 362 -3.00 14.34 15.00
C THR A 362 -4.35 14.29 14.33
N VAL A 363 -5.10 15.39 14.34
CA VAL A 363 -6.46 15.49 13.80
C VAL A 363 -6.50 15.15 12.30
N SER A 364 -5.54 15.64 11.52
CA SER A 364 -5.46 15.38 10.08
C SER A 364 -5.28 13.89 9.76
N CYS A 365 -4.49 13.17 10.55
CA CYS A 365 -4.34 11.72 10.41
C CYS A 365 -5.61 10.98 10.85
N ALA A 366 -6.19 11.37 11.98
CA ALA A 366 -7.37 10.74 12.55
C ALA A 366 -8.59 10.78 11.61
N THR A 367 -8.79 11.87 10.89
CA THR A 367 -9.88 12.00 9.89
C THR A 367 -9.81 11.00 8.74
N ILE A 368 -8.69 10.29 8.61
CA ILE A 368 -8.46 9.26 7.59
C ILE A 368 -8.41 7.89 8.25
N SER A 369 -7.56 7.74 9.25
CA SER A 369 -7.23 6.43 9.84
C SER A 369 -8.39 5.77 10.59
N THR A 370 -9.33 6.56 11.16
CA THR A 370 -10.54 6.04 11.82
C THR A 370 -11.50 5.32 10.86
N HIS A 371 -11.34 5.47 9.55
CA HIS A 371 -12.17 4.79 8.53
C HIS A 371 -11.58 3.47 8.03
N LEU A 372 -10.39 3.08 8.50
CA LEU A 372 -9.71 1.87 8.06
C LEU A 372 -10.35 0.61 8.67
N GLU A 373 -10.76 -0.34 7.83
CA GLU A 373 -11.23 -1.64 8.28
C GLU A 373 -10.07 -2.55 8.72
N GLY A 374 -10.36 -3.44 9.67
CA GLY A 374 -9.40 -4.45 10.16
C GLY A 374 -8.50 -3.97 11.30
N VAL A 375 -8.58 -2.68 11.66
CA VAL A 375 -7.87 -2.06 12.79
C VAL A 375 -8.80 -1.07 13.51
N ASN A 376 -8.54 -0.84 14.80
CA ASN A 376 -9.31 0.10 15.61
C ASN A 376 -8.45 1.32 15.90
N ILE A 377 -8.51 2.37 15.08
CA ILE A 377 -7.71 3.57 15.26
C ILE A 377 -8.60 4.72 15.70
N GLU A 378 -8.20 5.36 16.82
CA GLU A 378 -8.94 6.46 17.40
C GLU A 378 -8.05 7.68 17.68
N HIS A 379 -8.67 8.84 17.64
CA HIS A 379 -8.01 10.09 17.99
C HIS A 379 -8.05 10.34 19.50
N TYR A 380 -6.99 10.96 20.04
CA TYR A 380 -6.95 11.45 21.41
C TYR A 380 -6.29 12.83 21.49
N PHE A 381 -6.76 13.66 22.41
CA PHE A 381 -6.15 14.96 22.73
C PHE A 381 -5.22 14.85 23.93
N ASP A 382 -5.52 13.96 24.84
CA ASP A 382 -4.78 13.73 26.08
C ASP A 382 -4.77 12.23 26.38
N ILE A 383 -3.58 11.69 26.61
CA ILE A 383 -3.38 10.26 26.84
C ILE A 383 -4.16 9.72 28.04
N GLU A 384 -4.39 10.55 29.09
CA GLU A 384 -5.16 10.16 30.26
C GLU A 384 -6.66 9.96 29.96
N ASN A 385 -7.14 10.60 28.90
CA ASN A 385 -8.53 10.53 28.45
C ASN A 385 -8.68 9.84 27.09
N ASN A 386 -7.73 8.97 26.73
CA ASN A 386 -7.79 8.25 25.46
C ASN A 386 -9.01 7.31 25.40
N PRO A 387 -9.55 7.05 24.19
CA PRO A 387 -10.76 6.22 23.99
C PRO A 387 -10.62 4.78 24.49
N PHE A 388 -9.41 4.24 24.55
CA PHE A 388 -9.14 2.86 24.93
C PHE A 388 -8.70 2.68 26.40
N LYS A 389 -8.77 3.70 27.24
CA LYS A 389 -8.26 3.66 28.62
C LYS A 389 -8.82 2.56 29.52
N SER A 390 -10.00 2.03 29.18
CA SER A 390 -10.63 0.90 29.89
C SER A 390 -10.27 -0.48 29.31
N ILE A 391 -9.56 -0.52 28.20
CA ILE A 391 -9.13 -1.76 27.54
C ILE A 391 -7.78 -2.18 28.09
N LYS A 392 -7.58 -3.50 28.29
CA LYS A 392 -6.29 -4.08 28.62
C LYS A 392 -5.65 -4.66 27.37
N PHE A 393 -4.32 -4.54 27.27
CA PHE A 393 -3.54 -4.97 26.13
C PHE A 393 -2.47 -5.99 26.54
N ASP A 394 -2.23 -6.94 25.66
CA ASP A 394 -1.17 -7.93 25.78
C ASP A 394 0.17 -7.35 25.38
N PHE A 395 0.15 -6.46 24.36
CA PHE A 395 1.32 -5.77 23.91
C PHE A 395 1.01 -4.29 23.57
N ILE A 396 1.88 -3.40 24.02
CA ILE A 396 1.79 -1.97 23.73
C ILE A 396 3.08 -1.52 23.06
N VAL A 397 2.98 -0.76 21.98
CA VAL A 397 4.11 -0.11 21.31
C VAL A 397 4.01 1.38 21.50
N LEU A 398 5.04 1.98 22.08
CA LEU A 398 5.18 3.41 22.27
C LEU A 398 6.43 3.92 21.54
N ASP A 399 6.23 4.71 20.50
CA ASP A 399 7.31 5.49 19.91
C ASP A 399 7.50 6.79 20.69
N SER A 400 8.44 6.79 21.64
CA SER A 400 8.74 7.99 22.44
C SER A 400 9.64 8.99 21.71
N THR A 401 10.14 8.68 20.51
CA THR A 401 10.97 9.60 19.71
C THR A 401 10.22 10.86 19.28
N VAL A 402 8.89 10.77 19.28
CA VAL A 402 7.95 11.83 18.89
C VAL A 402 7.13 12.37 20.07
N ILE A 403 7.49 12.00 21.32
CA ILE A 403 6.86 12.50 22.55
C ILE A 403 7.77 13.56 23.20
N GLN A 404 7.17 14.63 23.68
CA GLN A 404 7.93 15.63 24.46
C GLN A 404 8.37 15.02 25.80
N LYS A 405 9.57 15.35 26.23
CA LYS A 405 10.19 14.75 27.42
C LYS A 405 9.39 14.96 28.71
N ASP A 406 8.75 16.10 28.86
CA ASP A 406 7.91 16.45 30.02
C ASP A 406 6.59 15.65 30.06
N GLU A 407 6.12 15.12 28.94
CA GLU A 407 4.94 14.28 28.88
C GLU A 407 5.25 12.77 29.06
N PHE A 408 6.51 12.37 28.95
CA PHE A 408 6.90 10.96 28.87
C PHE A 408 6.44 10.14 30.09
N GLU A 409 6.63 10.66 31.33
CA GLU A 409 6.18 9.97 32.56
C GLU A 409 4.67 9.71 32.54
N LYS A 410 3.88 10.68 32.07
CA LYS A 410 2.44 10.58 31.95
C LYS A 410 2.04 9.46 30.99
N TYR A 411 2.69 9.40 29.81
CA TYR A 411 2.44 8.33 28.85
C TYR A 411 2.72 6.95 29.45
N ILE A 412 3.91 6.75 30.02
CA ILE A 412 4.29 5.44 30.59
C ILE A 412 3.33 5.04 31.71
N THR A 413 2.94 5.97 32.59
CA THR A 413 2.02 5.71 33.70
C THR A 413 0.65 5.25 33.20
N VAL A 414 0.07 5.93 32.22
CA VAL A 414 -1.21 5.56 31.64
C VAL A 414 -1.13 4.20 30.95
N LEU A 415 -0.10 4.00 30.12
CA LEU A 415 0.05 2.77 29.33
C LEU A 415 0.36 1.55 30.21
N LYS A 416 1.14 1.72 31.30
CA LYS A 416 1.34 0.67 32.31
C LYS A 416 -0.01 0.20 32.88
N ASN A 417 -0.93 1.13 33.16
CA ASN A 417 -2.24 0.80 33.66
C ASN A 417 -3.14 0.10 32.60
N MET A 418 -2.86 0.28 31.32
CA MET A 418 -3.57 -0.38 30.21
C MET A 418 -2.98 -1.75 29.85
N MET A 419 -1.83 -2.16 30.38
CA MET A 419 -1.28 -3.51 30.22
C MET A 419 -2.02 -4.54 31.06
N TYR A 420 -2.12 -5.79 30.56
CA TYR A 420 -2.33 -6.96 31.41
C TYR A 420 -1.12 -7.16 32.36
N ASP A 421 -1.32 -7.97 33.41
CA ASP A 421 -0.21 -8.21 34.38
C ASP A 421 0.92 -9.05 33.75
N ASP A 422 0.59 -9.92 32.81
CA ASP A 422 1.53 -10.69 31.99
C ASP A 422 1.84 -10.00 30.64
N GLY A 423 1.30 -8.81 30.42
CA GLY A 423 1.52 -8.02 29.20
C GLY A 423 2.90 -7.40 29.14
N THR A 424 3.27 -6.97 27.95
CA THR A 424 4.55 -6.28 27.70
C THR A 424 4.35 -4.95 27.00
N MET A 425 5.28 -4.03 27.21
CA MET A 425 5.30 -2.76 26.47
C MET A 425 6.67 -2.57 25.83
N MET A 426 6.66 -2.17 24.59
CA MET A 426 7.84 -1.71 23.88
C MET A 426 7.90 -0.20 23.89
N ILE A 427 9.04 0.35 24.30
CA ILE A 427 9.32 1.78 24.29
C ILE A 427 10.48 2.03 23.35
N MET A 428 10.25 2.71 22.23
CA MET A 428 11.30 3.18 21.33
C MET A 428 11.80 4.56 21.78
N THR A 429 13.10 4.76 21.77
CA THR A 429 13.73 6.03 22.14
C THR A 429 14.96 6.31 21.29
N LYS A 430 15.37 7.57 21.20
CA LYS A 430 16.59 7.97 20.50
C LYS A 430 17.85 7.63 21.31
N ASN A 431 18.91 7.28 20.58
CA ASN A 431 20.22 7.07 21.16
C ASN A 431 21.02 8.40 21.13
N PRO A 432 21.42 8.95 22.29
CA PRO A 432 22.20 10.18 22.31
C PRO A 432 23.60 10.04 21.69
N SER A 433 24.11 8.81 21.62
CA SER A 433 25.42 8.51 21.02
C SER A 433 25.38 8.33 19.51
N PHE A 434 24.19 8.42 18.87
CA PHE A 434 24.07 8.29 17.42
C PHE A 434 24.89 9.37 16.70
N TYR A 435 25.67 8.99 15.69
CA TYR A 435 26.66 9.87 15.07
C TYR A 435 26.07 11.16 14.50
N MET A 436 24.85 11.17 14.01
CA MET A 436 24.18 12.36 13.50
C MET A 436 23.94 13.44 14.56
N ASN A 437 23.95 13.10 15.84
CA ASN A 437 23.79 14.07 16.93
C ASN A 437 25.06 14.90 17.20
N TRP A 438 26.25 14.42 16.85
CA TRP A 438 27.52 15.05 17.19
C TRP A 438 28.48 15.25 16.00
N TYR A 439 28.41 14.42 14.96
CA TYR A 439 29.29 14.49 13.80
C TYR A 439 29.18 15.83 13.04
N PRO A 440 27.97 16.39 12.79
CA PRO A 440 27.83 17.72 12.19
C PRO A 440 28.49 18.81 13.02
N ILE A 441 28.43 18.71 14.36
CA ILE A 441 29.12 19.69 15.26
C ILE A 441 30.63 19.66 15.02
N LEU A 442 31.23 18.48 14.90
CA LEU A 442 32.67 18.33 14.60
C LEU A 442 33.05 18.90 13.24
N LYS A 443 32.10 18.99 12.29
CA LYS A 443 32.27 19.64 10.99
C LYS A 443 32.02 21.15 11.02
N GLY A 444 31.70 21.73 12.17
CA GLY A 444 31.46 23.17 12.34
C GLY A 444 30.04 23.62 12.01
N GLU A 445 29.10 22.71 11.93
CA GLU A 445 27.67 23.00 11.76
C GLU A 445 27.08 23.39 13.14
N THR A 446 26.44 24.55 13.22
CA THR A 446 26.06 25.15 14.52
C THR A 446 24.73 24.66 15.09
N ASP A 447 23.87 24.07 14.26
CA ASP A 447 22.50 23.68 14.65
C ASP A 447 22.37 22.20 15.02
N ALA A 448 23.49 21.48 15.07
CA ALA A 448 23.53 20.07 15.46
C ALA A 448 23.67 19.92 16.99
N GLY A 449 23.08 18.86 17.53
CA GLY A 449 23.20 18.52 18.96
C GLY A 449 21.99 17.79 19.52
N LEU A 450 22.06 17.45 20.80
CA LEU A 450 20.94 16.79 21.47
C LEU A 450 19.76 17.74 21.66
N ASN A 451 18.62 17.36 21.15
CA ASN A 451 17.38 18.09 21.38
C ASN A 451 16.88 17.83 22.81
N LYS A 452 16.82 18.87 23.64
CA LYS A 452 16.43 18.79 25.05
C LYS A 452 14.98 18.31 25.27
N ASN A 453 14.14 18.44 24.28
CA ASN A 453 12.74 18.05 24.34
C ASN A 453 12.49 16.58 23.91
N VAL A 454 13.52 15.87 23.47
CA VAL A 454 13.44 14.49 23.04
C VAL A 454 13.76 13.54 24.20
N VAL A 455 13.06 12.40 24.23
CA VAL A 455 13.32 11.29 25.16
C VAL A 455 14.50 10.48 24.67
N TYR A 456 15.53 10.35 25.50
CA TYR A 456 16.70 9.51 25.25
C TYR A 456 16.74 8.27 26.15
N CYS A 457 17.57 7.31 25.85
CA CYS A 457 17.67 6.04 26.58
C CYS A 457 17.96 6.22 28.08
N ASN A 458 18.69 7.26 28.49
CA ASN A 458 18.93 7.56 29.92
C ASN A 458 17.63 7.95 30.63
N ASP A 459 16.79 8.76 29.99
CA ASP A 459 15.50 9.17 30.54
C ASP A 459 14.58 7.98 30.75
N VAL A 460 14.62 6.99 29.81
CA VAL A 460 13.84 5.77 29.93
C VAL A 460 14.28 4.93 31.13
N ASN A 461 15.58 4.71 31.32
CA ASN A 461 16.11 3.93 32.44
C ASN A 461 15.68 4.49 33.80
N ASP A 462 15.78 5.79 33.96
CA ASP A 462 15.36 6.50 35.19
C ASP A 462 13.86 6.31 35.43
N MET A 463 13.06 6.41 34.39
CA MET A 463 11.60 6.28 34.47
C MET A 463 11.15 4.84 34.76
N LEU A 464 11.78 3.84 34.13
CA LEU A 464 11.45 2.43 34.38
C LEU A 464 11.68 2.06 35.86
N SER A 465 12.80 2.50 36.41
CA SER A 465 13.13 2.29 37.84
C SER A 465 12.10 2.96 38.78
N LYS A 466 11.66 4.18 38.42
CA LYS A 466 10.67 4.94 39.20
C LYS A 466 9.26 4.28 39.18
N LEU A 467 8.92 3.64 38.10
CA LEU A 467 7.58 3.04 37.87
C LEU A 467 7.52 1.53 38.09
N ASP A 468 8.54 0.90 38.69
CA ASP A 468 8.61 -0.55 38.89
C ASP A 468 8.32 -1.35 37.61
N LEU A 469 8.98 -0.99 36.52
CA LEU A 469 8.94 -1.70 35.26
C LEU A 469 10.28 -2.41 35.02
N ASN A 470 10.22 -3.68 34.65
CA ASN A 470 11.39 -4.52 34.45
C ASN A 470 11.71 -4.65 32.97
N VAL A 471 12.99 -4.46 32.60
CA VAL A 471 13.44 -4.64 31.22
C VAL A 471 13.65 -6.13 30.96
N LYS A 472 12.90 -6.70 30.00
CA LYS A 472 13.10 -8.06 29.51
C LYS A 472 14.25 -8.13 28.51
N THR A 473 14.30 -7.18 27.56
CA THR A 473 15.34 -7.15 26.52
C THR A 473 15.45 -5.78 25.90
N TRP A 474 16.57 -5.54 25.18
CA TRP A 474 16.81 -4.36 24.37
C TRP A 474 16.90 -4.73 22.89
N ILE A 475 16.49 -3.82 22.03
CA ILE A 475 16.57 -3.93 20.59
C ILE A 475 17.29 -2.68 20.06
N PHE A 476 18.28 -2.90 19.20
CA PHE A 476 19.09 -1.83 18.64
C PHE A 476 18.79 -1.68 17.15
N TYR A 477 18.44 -0.47 16.73
CA TYR A 477 18.17 -0.12 15.34
C TYR A 477 19.41 0.52 14.74
N TYR A 478 20.09 -0.23 13.89
CA TYR A 478 21.32 0.19 13.21
C TYR A 478 21.00 0.89 11.90
N VAL A 479 21.77 1.95 11.62
CA VAL A 479 21.77 2.64 10.33
C VAL A 479 23.12 2.40 9.66
N ASP A 480 23.11 2.10 8.38
CA ASP A 480 24.32 1.98 7.60
C ASP A 480 25.00 3.35 7.47
N LEU A 481 26.30 3.37 7.70
CA LEU A 481 27.09 4.58 7.52
C LEU A 481 27.22 4.90 6.02
N PRO A 482 26.94 6.16 5.62
CA PRO A 482 27.26 6.61 4.26
C PRO A 482 28.73 6.36 3.93
N SER A 483 29.01 5.91 2.72
CA SER A 483 30.37 5.54 2.26
C SER A 483 31.36 6.69 2.42
N GLU A 484 30.89 7.95 2.24
CA GLU A 484 31.70 9.17 2.27
C GLU A 484 32.23 9.51 3.66
N ILE A 485 31.55 9.08 4.73
CA ILE A 485 31.91 9.40 6.12
C ILE A 485 32.33 8.18 6.95
N LYS A 486 32.22 6.99 6.37
CA LYS A 486 32.44 5.73 7.07
C LYS A 486 33.83 5.64 7.71
N GLU A 487 34.89 5.96 6.96
CA GLU A 487 36.27 5.92 7.45
C GLU A 487 36.51 6.92 8.59
N GLU A 488 35.94 8.13 8.51
CA GLU A 488 36.07 9.15 9.55
C GLU A 488 35.37 8.72 10.84
N ILE A 489 34.17 8.19 10.75
CA ILE A 489 33.39 7.69 11.90
C ILE A 489 34.10 6.49 12.55
N GLU A 490 34.62 5.54 11.76
CA GLU A 490 35.38 4.39 12.27
C GLU A 490 36.70 4.83 12.97
N ALA A 491 37.35 5.86 12.47
CA ALA A 491 38.54 6.42 13.10
C ALA A 491 38.21 7.06 14.47
N ILE A 492 37.11 7.80 14.55
CA ILE A 492 36.63 8.40 15.81
C ILE A 492 36.26 7.31 16.82
N GLN A 493 35.58 6.24 16.39
CA GLN A 493 35.26 5.10 17.25
C GLN A 493 36.49 4.48 17.91
N LYS A 494 37.57 4.34 17.14
CA LYS A 494 38.85 3.80 17.67
C LYS A 494 39.48 4.70 18.71
N VAL A 495 39.38 6.02 18.56
CA VAL A 495 39.98 7.01 19.47
C VAL A 495 39.16 7.10 20.78
N VAL A 496 37.84 7.12 20.66
CA VAL A 496 36.94 7.30 21.84
C VAL A 496 36.78 6.01 22.63
N GLY A 497 37.21 4.86 22.09
CA GLY A 497 37.15 3.58 22.79
C GLY A 497 35.71 3.03 22.96
N THR A 498 34.76 3.65 22.33
CA THR A 498 33.36 3.20 22.34
C THR A 498 33.18 2.13 21.28
N GLN A 499 33.15 0.88 21.72
CA GLN A 499 32.81 -0.24 20.81
C GLN A 499 31.35 -0.22 20.34
N ASN A 500 30.50 0.70 20.84
CA ASN A 500 29.07 0.46 20.82
C ASN A 500 28.26 1.67 20.39
N HIS A 501 27.43 1.42 19.38
CA HIS A 501 26.15 2.09 19.14
C HIS A 501 26.20 3.48 18.46
N ILE A 502 27.31 3.89 17.89
CA ILE A 502 27.38 5.14 17.08
C ILE A 502 26.45 5.06 15.85
N THR A 503 26.27 3.87 15.31
CA THR A 503 25.35 3.57 14.20
C THR A 503 23.94 3.18 14.67
N VAL A 504 23.71 3.11 15.97
CA VAL A 504 22.38 2.85 16.52
C VAL A 504 21.62 4.16 16.61
N GLU A 505 20.63 4.35 15.78
CA GLU A 505 19.78 5.54 15.81
C GLU A 505 18.78 5.48 16.97
N ASN A 506 18.08 4.35 17.09
CA ASN A 506 17.05 4.17 18.12
C ASN A 506 17.31 2.92 18.95
N VAL A 507 16.87 2.94 20.19
CA VAL A 507 16.91 1.83 21.14
C VAL A 507 15.48 1.48 21.55
N GLY A 508 15.11 0.22 21.44
CA GLY A 508 13.84 -0.31 21.92
C GLY A 508 14.03 -1.03 23.27
N TYR A 509 13.14 -0.80 24.20
CA TYR A 509 13.04 -1.49 25.49
C TYR A 509 11.78 -2.34 25.51
N ILE A 510 11.91 -3.64 25.69
CA ILE A 510 10.77 -4.51 26.02
C ILE A 510 10.67 -4.62 27.52
N VAL A 511 9.59 -4.12 28.08
CA VAL A 511 9.37 -4.04 29.53
C VAL A 511 8.10 -4.79 29.94
N CYS A 512 8.09 -5.25 31.20
CA CYS A 512 6.93 -5.87 31.84
C CYS A 512 6.74 -5.26 33.25
N LYS A 513 5.57 -5.54 33.84
CA LYS A 513 5.28 -5.20 35.24
C LYS A 513 6.13 -5.98 36.20
#